data_4278880269afa16b57f800c589a69cd2
#
_entry.id   4278880269afa16b57f800c589a69cd2
#
_cell.length_a   1.000
_cell.length_b   1.000
_cell.length_c   1.000
_cell.angle_alpha   90.00
_cell.angle_beta   90.00
_cell.angle_gamma   90.00
#
_symmetry.space_group_name_H-M   'P 1'
#
loop_
_entity.id
_entity.type
_entity.pdbx_description
1 polymer ?
#
loop_
_entity_poly.entity_id
_entity_poly.type
_entity_poly.pdbx_seq_one_letter_code
_entity_poly.pdbx_strand_id
1 'polypeptide(L)'
;MGLTDYRALLIDCDEVLVDRDSGVLAALQPLLDSRSGQPPREQVLAEYNTVVANLYPRFAELGFSGLLCFAHRQLAERWGLHASWEEGMSFARSAGSWALFEDAPGAMLYLRKFYRLLVRGDRDAEDRGVLCERLGIAPEDFISLADDLQWLSEQAEDVHPVLHVTRPSVAAHGVLDRCLIGRQRPRQPSRCAADYCISSMADLVAQHQLSLRR
;
A
#
# COMPACT_ATOMS: atom_id res chain seq x y z
N MET A 1 -1.27 -10.79 -22.89
CA MET A 1 -0.83 -11.81 -21.92
C MET A 1 -2.01 -12.16 -21.04
N GLY A 2 -2.27 -13.44 -20.74
CA GLY A 2 -3.34 -13.85 -19.82
C GLY A 2 -2.86 -13.80 -18.36
N LEU A 3 -3.79 -13.75 -17.38
CA LEU A 3 -3.41 -13.78 -15.97
C LEU A 3 -2.58 -15.04 -15.61
N THR A 4 -2.84 -16.15 -16.27
CA THR A 4 -2.14 -17.43 -16.06
C THR A 4 -0.72 -17.45 -16.60
N ASP A 5 -0.30 -16.44 -17.35
CA ASP A 5 1.05 -16.38 -17.95
C ASP A 5 2.07 -15.76 -16.99
N TYR A 6 1.59 -15.01 -15.97
CA TYR A 6 2.45 -14.42 -14.95
C TYR A 6 2.94 -15.47 -13.95
N ARG A 7 4.17 -15.28 -13.45
CA ARG A 7 4.77 -16.13 -12.42
C ARG A 7 4.77 -15.49 -11.04
N ALA A 8 4.81 -14.16 -11.00
CA ALA A 8 4.75 -13.41 -9.76
C ALA A 8 3.78 -12.23 -9.82
N LEU A 9 3.26 -11.88 -8.65
CA LEU A 9 2.51 -10.65 -8.42
C LEU A 9 3.31 -9.76 -7.49
N LEU A 10 3.62 -8.55 -7.93
CA LEU A 10 4.08 -7.46 -7.07
C LEU A 10 2.85 -6.68 -6.61
N ILE A 11 2.57 -6.66 -5.32
CA ILE A 11 1.33 -6.09 -4.78
C ILE A 11 1.69 -4.95 -3.84
N ASP A 12 1.21 -3.73 -4.12
CA ASP A 12 1.39 -2.63 -3.18
C ASP A 12 0.68 -2.94 -1.87
N CYS A 13 1.37 -2.68 -0.76
CA CYS A 13 0.84 -2.94 0.58
C CYS A 13 -0.33 -2.00 0.89
N ASP A 14 -0.06 -0.68 0.85
CA ASP A 14 -1.00 0.34 1.26
C ASP A 14 -2.05 0.61 0.18
N GLU A 15 -3.32 0.67 0.59
CA GLU A 15 -4.50 0.87 -0.25
C GLU A 15 -4.78 -0.25 -1.27
N VAL A 16 -4.02 -1.33 -1.23
CA VAL A 16 -4.31 -2.57 -1.96
C VAL A 16 -4.64 -3.70 -0.99
N LEU A 17 -3.78 -3.94 -0.02
CA LEU A 17 -3.94 -4.96 1.03
C LEU A 17 -4.35 -4.36 2.38
N VAL A 18 -3.80 -3.20 2.73
CA VAL A 18 -4.01 -2.48 3.99
C VAL A 18 -4.83 -1.22 3.72
N ASP A 19 -5.89 -0.99 4.48
CA ASP A 19 -6.68 0.25 4.50
C ASP A 19 -5.94 1.34 5.31
N ARG A 20 -4.84 1.83 4.70
CA ARG A 20 -3.99 2.88 5.29
C ARG A 20 -4.77 4.16 5.54
N ASP A 21 -5.59 4.57 4.58
CA ASP A 21 -6.29 5.86 4.64
C ASP A 21 -7.26 5.90 5.83
N SER A 22 -7.99 4.82 6.09
CA SER A 22 -8.83 4.73 7.29
C SER A 22 -7.99 4.66 8.57
N GLY A 23 -6.89 3.93 8.56
CA GLY A 23 -5.96 3.85 9.70
C GLY A 23 -5.35 5.21 10.06
N VAL A 24 -4.87 5.96 9.07
CA VAL A 24 -4.33 7.31 9.23
C VAL A 24 -5.37 8.26 9.80
N LEU A 25 -6.59 8.27 9.26
CA LEU A 25 -7.65 9.15 9.75
C LEU A 25 -8.06 8.84 11.19
N ALA A 26 -8.20 7.56 11.52
CA ALA A 26 -8.50 7.14 12.88
C ALA A 26 -7.41 7.57 13.87
N ALA A 27 -6.14 7.42 13.49
CA ALA A 27 -5.02 7.80 14.32
C ALA A 27 -4.80 9.33 14.42
N LEU A 28 -5.24 10.10 13.42
CA LEU A 28 -5.23 11.58 13.46
C LEU A 28 -6.45 12.17 14.18
N GLN A 29 -7.47 11.36 14.53
CA GLN A 29 -8.71 11.87 15.13
C GLN A 29 -8.48 12.74 16.37
N PRO A 30 -7.61 12.42 17.34
CA PRO A 30 -7.35 13.27 18.49
C PRO A 30 -6.85 14.68 18.11
N LEU A 31 -6.02 14.74 17.07
CA LEU A 31 -5.49 16.01 16.55
C LEU A 31 -6.59 16.80 15.81
N LEU A 32 -7.43 16.11 15.05
CA LEU A 32 -8.58 16.71 14.36
C LEU A 32 -9.63 17.26 15.32
N ASP A 33 -9.88 16.57 16.43
CA ASP A 33 -10.84 17.00 17.46
C ASP A 33 -10.38 18.29 18.18
N SER A 34 -9.07 18.54 18.21
CA SER A 34 -8.49 19.75 18.78
C SER A 34 -8.56 20.96 17.82
N ARG A 35 -9.02 20.76 16.59
CA ARG A 35 -9.10 21.80 15.57
C ARG A 35 -10.46 22.49 15.55
N SER A 36 -10.46 23.80 15.28
CA SER A 36 -11.69 24.54 15.01
C SER A 36 -12.24 24.16 13.63
N GLY A 37 -13.27 23.32 13.59
CA GLY A 37 -13.88 22.79 12.38
C GLY A 37 -13.22 21.53 11.86
N GLN A 38 -14.04 20.59 11.35
CA GLN A 38 -13.55 19.33 10.79
C GLN A 38 -13.37 19.48 9.28
N PRO A 39 -12.14 19.35 8.76
CA PRO A 39 -11.89 19.35 7.33
C PRO A 39 -12.45 18.08 6.68
N PRO A 40 -12.79 18.12 5.38
CA PRO A 40 -13.16 16.93 4.64
C PRO A 40 -12.05 15.86 4.68
N ARG A 41 -12.45 14.58 4.72
CA ARG A 41 -11.55 13.42 4.76
C ARG A 41 -10.47 13.50 3.67
N GLU A 42 -10.86 13.84 2.46
CA GLU A 42 -9.98 13.93 1.30
C GLU A 42 -8.90 15.01 1.48
N GLN A 43 -9.25 16.12 2.13
CA GLN A 43 -8.30 17.19 2.42
C GLN A 43 -7.26 16.74 3.45
N VAL A 44 -7.69 16.09 4.53
CA VAL A 44 -6.78 15.56 5.56
C VAL A 44 -5.77 14.59 4.94
N LEU A 45 -6.25 13.66 4.12
CA LEU A 45 -5.40 12.69 3.44
C LEU A 45 -4.46 13.33 2.41
N ALA A 46 -4.92 14.35 1.68
CA ALA A 46 -4.07 15.08 0.74
C ALA A 46 -2.93 15.83 1.47
N GLU A 47 -3.24 16.48 2.59
CA GLU A 47 -2.25 17.16 3.42
C GLU A 47 -1.26 16.16 4.04
N TYR A 48 -1.75 15.03 4.57
CA TYR A 48 -0.91 13.94 5.07
C TYR A 48 0.03 13.41 3.99
N ASN A 49 -0.49 13.05 2.82
CA ASN A 49 0.31 12.53 1.73
C ASN A 49 1.38 13.55 1.27
N THR A 50 1.05 14.84 1.27
CA THR A 50 2.01 15.91 0.94
C THR A 50 3.14 15.99 1.96
N VAL A 51 2.81 15.89 3.26
CA VAL A 51 3.82 15.91 4.33
C VAL A 51 4.72 14.69 4.25
N VAL A 52 4.15 13.50 4.08
CA VAL A 52 4.91 12.26 3.94
C VAL A 52 5.83 12.32 2.72
N ALA A 53 5.35 12.77 1.57
CA ALA A 53 6.16 12.90 0.36
C ALA A 53 7.35 13.84 0.55
N ASN A 54 7.18 14.94 1.29
CA ASN A 54 8.26 15.89 1.60
C ASN A 54 9.30 15.32 2.58
N LEU A 55 8.89 14.41 3.47
CA LEU A 55 9.77 13.75 4.44
C LEU A 55 10.47 12.52 3.85
N TYR A 56 9.90 11.92 2.82
CA TYR A 56 10.36 10.65 2.26
C TYR A 56 11.83 10.63 1.82
N PRO A 57 12.43 11.71 1.28
CA PRO A 57 13.87 11.74 0.96
C PRO A 57 14.78 11.48 2.18
N ARG A 58 14.25 11.63 3.41
CA ARG A 58 14.96 11.35 4.67
C ARG A 58 14.61 9.98 5.25
N PHE A 59 13.92 9.13 4.52
CA PHE A 59 13.45 7.82 4.99
C PHE A 59 14.61 6.94 5.51
N ALA A 60 15.75 6.96 4.83
CA ALA A 60 16.93 6.20 5.24
C ALA A 60 17.45 6.57 6.63
N GLU A 61 17.27 7.85 7.04
CA GLU A 61 17.67 8.33 8.38
C GLU A 61 16.61 8.06 9.45
N LEU A 62 15.35 8.25 9.08
CA LEU A 62 14.24 8.29 10.03
C LEU A 62 13.63 6.92 10.31
N GLY A 63 13.69 6.01 9.33
CA GLY A 63 12.85 4.81 9.32
C GLY A 63 11.37 5.14 9.15
N PHE A 64 10.53 4.13 9.12
CA PHE A 64 9.10 4.31 8.89
C PHE A 64 8.39 4.99 10.06
N SER A 65 8.63 4.54 11.30
CA SER A 65 8.03 5.15 12.50
C SER A 65 8.51 6.57 12.71
N GLY A 66 9.80 6.85 12.48
CA GLY A 66 10.32 8.21 12.57
C GLY A 66 9.67 9.13 11.56
N LEU A 67 9.52 8.70 10.31
CA LEU A 67 8.84 9.45 9.26
C LEU A 67 7.39 9.78 9.66
N LEU A 68 6.64 8.81 10.18
CA LEU A 68 5.27 9.00 10.64
C LEU A 68 5.17 9.96 11.83
N CYS A 69 6.09 9.84 12.81
CA CYS A 69 6.15 10.73 13.96
C CYS A 69 6.38 12.19 13.53
N PHE A 70 7.32 12.43 12.62
CA PHE A 70 7.55 13.76 12.05
C PHE A 70 6.40 14.26 11.20
N ALA A 71 5.73 13.36 10.45
CA ALA A 71 4.55 13.71 9.67
C ALA A 71 3.41 14.20 10.57
N HIS A 72 3.13 13.52 11.67
CA HIS A 72 2.15 13.94 12.67
C HIS A 72 2.45 15.34 13.21
N ARG A 73 3.70 15.59 13.61
CA ARG A 73 4.12 16.88 14.12
C ARG A 73 3.97 18.00 13.08
N GLN A 74 4.41 17.77 11.83
CA GLN A 74 4.27 18.76 10.76
C GLN A 74 2.81 19.07 10.42
N LEU A 75 1.92 18.07 10.50
CA LEU A 75 0.49 18.29 10.34
C LEU A 75 -0.07 19.17 11.46
N ALA A 76 0.30 18.90 12.71
CA ALA A 76 -0.10 19.72 13.84
C ALA A 76 0.34 21.18 13.65
N GLU A 77 1.62 21.40 13.30
CA GLU A 77 2.16 22.74 13.03
C GLU A 77 1.40 23.45 11.89
N ARG A 78 1.10 22.76 10.79
CA ARG A 78 0.31 23.31 9.68
C ARG A 78 -1.10 23.73 10.08
N TRP A 79 -1.68 22.99 11.02
CA TRP A 79 -3.03 23.28 11.53
C TRP A 79 -3.04 24.26 12.69
N GLY A 80 -1.88 24.83 13.06
CA GLY A 80 -1.73 25.75 14.18
C GLY A 80 -1.94 25.09 15.54
N LEU A 81 -1.71 23.77 15.62
CA LEU A 81 -1.86 22.95 16.81
C LEU A 81 -0.49 22.58 17.39
N HIS A 82 -0.49 22.26 18.68
CA HIS A 82 0.68 21.68 19.35
C HIS A 82 0.55 20.16 19.38
N ALA A 83 1.60 19.45 19.06
CA ALA A 83 1.71 18.01 19.22
C ALA A 83 2.98 17.65 20.00
N SER A 84 2.82 16.84 21.02
CA SER A 84 3.94 16.26 21.77
C SER A 84 4.66 15.18 20.96
N TRP A 85 5.88 14.86 21.39
CA TRP A 85 6.59 13.71 20.81
C TRP A 85 5.86 12.38 21.05
N GLU A 86 5.24 12.23 22.22
CA GLU A 86 4.51 11.03 22.59
C GLU A 86 3.28 10.79 21.69
N GLU A 87 2.54 11.84 21.36
CA GLU A 87 1.43 11.77 20.39
C GLU A 87 1.92 11.36 19.00
N GLY A 88 3.05 11.93 18.54
CA GLY A 88 3.68 11.54 17.29
C GLY A 88 4.11 10.07 17.29
N MET A 89 4.69 9.58 18.37
CA MET A 89 5.06 8.16 18.52
C MET A 89 3.84 7.25 18.62
N SER A 90 2.76 7.69 19.26
CA SER A 90 1.49 6.96 19.30
C SER A 90 0.89 6.83 17.89
N PHE A 91 0.90 7.93 17.14
CA PHE A 91 0.50 7.91 15.72
C PHE A 91 1.34 6.92 14.91
N ALA A 92 2.67 6.96 15.05
CA ALA A 92 3.57 6.06 14.32
C ALA A 92 3.28 4.58 14.62
N ARG A 93 3.12 4.22 15.91
CA ARG A 93 2.81 2.85 16.34
C ARG A 93 1.45 2.35 15.82
N SER A 94 0.51 3.24 15.51
CA SER A 94 -0.79 2.84 14.96
C SER A 94 -0.67 2.09 13.63
N ALA A 95 0.41 2.31 12.88
CA ALA A 95 0.63 1.67 11.58
C ALA A 95 0.68 0.13 11.64
N GLY A 96 1.19 -0.44 12.72
CA GLY A 96 1.20 -1.89 12.95
C GLY A 96 -0.19 -2.50 13.12
N SER A 97 -1.18 -1.69 13.49
CA SER A 97 -2.57 -2.12 13.72
C SER A 97 -3.54 -1.77 12.58
N TRP A 98 -3.10 -1.10 11.51
CA TRP A 98 -3.99 -0.77 10.39
C TRP A 98 -4.66 -2.01 9.82
N ALA A 99 -5.95 -1.88 9.52
CA ALA A 99 -6.74 -3.01 9.07
C ALA A 99 -6.34 -3.48 7.68
N LEU A 100 -6.36 -4.79 7.45
CA LEU A 100 -6.38 -5.33 6.09
C LEU A 100 -7.78 -5.12 5.50
N PHE A 101 -7.86 -4.91 4.19
CA PHE A 101 -9.13 -5.05 3.50
C PHE A 101 -9.65 -6.48 3.67
N GLU A 102 -10.96 -6.63 3.83
CA GLU A 102 -11.60 -7.93 4.14
C GLU A 102 -11.27 -9.03 3.14
N ASP A 103 -11.09 -8.67 1.87
CA ASP A 103 -10.79 -9.59 0.78
C ASP A 103 -9.30 -9.96 0.66
N ALA A 104 -8.39 -9.20 1.30
CA ALA A 104 -6.96 -9.37 1.12
C ALA A 104 -6.44 -10.72 1.64
N PRO A 105 -6.73 -11.19 2.88
CA PRO A 105 -6.19 -12.44 3.38
C PRO A 105 -6.63 -13.65 2.53
N GLY A 106 -7.92 -13.70 2.16
CA GLY A 106 -8.47 -14.79 1.34
C GLY A 106 -7.88 -14.82 -0.07
N ALA A 107 -7.70 -13.63 -0.68
CA ALA A 107 -7.09 -13.52 -1.99
C ALA A 107 -5.61 -13.93 -1.97
N MET A 108 -4.84 -13.48 -0.98
CA MET A 108 -3.43 -13.86 -0.82
C MET A 108 -3.29 -15.38 -0.63
N LEU A 109 -4.14 -15.98 0.21
CA LEU A 109 -4.16 -17.43 0.43
C LEU A 109 -4.45 -18.23 -0.85
N TYR A 110 -5.31 -17.71 -1.73
CA TYR A 110 -5.62 -18.32 -3.01
C TYR A 110 -4.48 -18.13 -4.01
N LEU A 111 -4.03 -16.88 -4.21
CA LEU A 111 -3.08 -16.50 -5.26
C LEU A 111 -1.69 -17.10 -5.04
N ARG A 112 -1.23 -17.29 -3.81
CA ARG A 112 0.06 -17.94 -3.51
C ARG A 112 0.20 -19.38 -4.03
N LYS A 113 -0.90 -20.01 -4.43
CA LYS A 113 -0.88 -21.36 -5.04
C LYS A 113 -0.42 -21.33 -6.50
N PHE A 114 -0.47 -20.16 -7.12
CA PHE A 114 -0.23 -19.99 -8.55
C PHE A 114 0.91 -19.02 -8.85
N TYR A 115 1.20 -18.11 -7.93
CA TYR A 115 2.16 -17.03 -8.09
C TYR A 115 3.09 -16.94 -6.89
N ARG A 116 4.32 -16.49 -7.13
CA ARG A 116 5.12 -15.90 -6.08
C ARG A 116 4.53 -14.53 -5.74
N LEU A 117 4.21 -14.30 -4.46
CA LEU A 117 3.62 -13.05 -4.00
C LEU A 117 4.71 -12.18 -3.39
N LEU A 118 4.92 -11.02 -3.99
CA LEU A 118 5.82 -9.97 -3.50
C LEU A 118 4.96 -8.81 -3.01
N VAL A 119 5.18 -8.33 -1.80
CA VAL A 119 4.45 -7.19 -1.24
C VAL A 119 5.38 -6.00 -1.13
N ARG A 120 4.95 -4.86 -1.66
CA ARG A 120 5.75 -3.64 -1.69
C ARG A 120 5.21 -2.57 -0.76
N GLY A 121 6.04 -2.11 0.19
CA GLY A 121 5.64 -1.08 1.15
C GLY A 121 6.73 -0.79 2.15
N ASP A 122 6.51 0.17 3.02
CA ASP A 122 7.43 0.49 4.10
C ASP A 122 6.80 0.15 5.44
N ARG A 123 7.56 -0.54 6.27
CA ARG A 123 7.25 -0.86 7.67
C ARG A 123 8.57 -1.05 8.41
N ASP A 124 8.58 -0.74 9.69
CA ASP A 124 9.69 -1.15 10.54
C ASP A 124 9.71 -2.67 10.71
N ALA A 125 10.82 -3.23 11.14
CA ALA A 125 11.04 -4.67 11.13
C ALA A 125 9.97 -5.47 11.91
N GLU A 126 9.53 -4.96 13.06
CA GLU A 126 8.50 -5.59 13.88
C GLU A 126 7.13 -5.58 13.18
N ASP A 127 6.67 -4.40 12.75
CA ASP A 127 5.39 -4.24 12.05
C ASP A 127 5.36 -5.03 10.73
N ARG A 128 6.50 -5.08 10.02
CA ARG A 128 6.66 -5.89 8.82
C ARG A 128 6.49 -7.37 9.12
N GLY A 129 7.09 -7.86 10.22
CA GLY A 129 6.97 -9.26 10.65
C GLY A 129 5.50 -9.64 10.90
N VAL A 130 4.79 -8.83 11.68
CA VAL A 130 3.35 -9.02 11.95
C VAL A 130 2.52 -8.99 10.66
N LEU A 131 2.83 -8.05 9.77
CA LEU A 131 2.09 -7.93 8.51
C LEU A 131 2.35 -9.12 7.58
N CYS A 132 3.60 -9.58 7.48
CA CYS A 132 3.95 -10.78 6.71
C CYS A 132 3.20 -12.03 7.22
N GLU A 133 3.12 -12.20 8.54
CA GLU A 133 2.34 -13.28 9.13
C GLU A 133 0.86 -13.20 8.77
N ARG A 134 0.26 -12.00 8.90
CA ARG A 134 -1.15 -11.76 8.56
C ARG A 134 -1.49 -11.99 7.08
N LEU A 135 -0.53 -11.73 6.18
CA LEU A 135 -0.68 -11.91 4.73
C LEU A 135 -0.23 -13.30 4.26
N GLY A 136 0.44 -14.06 5.12
CA GLY A 136 0.96 -15.39 4.79
C GLY A 136 2.07 -15.36 3.75
N ILE A 137 2.97 -14.35 3.82
CA ILE A 137 4.15 -14.22 2.95
C ILE A 137 5.44 -14.35 3.78
N ALA A 138 6.53 -14.69 3.12
CA ALA A 138 7.84 -14.72 3.74
C ALA A 138 8.40 -13.29 3.91
N PRO A 139 9.19 -13.01 4.97
CA PRO A 139 9.77 -11.67 5.18
C PRO A 139 10.63 -11.16 4.02
N GLU A 140 11.30 -12.06 3.30
CA GLU A 140 12.11 -11.76 2.12
C GLU A 140 11.28 -11.38 0.87
N ASP A 141 9.99 -11.68 0.87
CA ASP A 141 9.06 -11.29 -0.18
C ASP A 141 8.41 -9.91 0.10
N PHE A 142 8.78 -9.27 1.19
CA PHE A 142 8.37 -7.89 1.51
C PHE A 142 9.46 -6.91 1.08
N ILE A 143 9.14 -6.07 0.08
CA ILE A 143 10.06 -5.17 -0.62
C ILE A 143 9.80 -3.74 -0.17
N SER A 144 10.86 -2.97 0.19
CA SER A 144 10.72 -1.55 0.50
C SER A 144 10.36 -0.71 -0.74
N LEU A 145 9.66 0.40 -0.52
CA LEU A 145 9.43 1.39 -1.59
C LEU A 145 10.73 2.03 -2.08
N ALA A 146 11.76 2.07 -1.23
CA ALA A 146 13.07 2.60 -1.57
C ALA A 146 13.92 1.63 -2.41
N ASP A 147 13.56 0.34 -2.45
CA ASP A 147 14.30 -0.66 -3.21
C ASP A 147 14.10 -0.46 -4.72
N ASP A 148 15.21 -0.58 -5.46
CA ASP A 148 15.15 -0.59 -6.91
C ASP A 148 14.48 -1.89 -7.39
N LEU A 149 13.55 -1.77 -8.32
CA LEU A 149 12.83 -2.90 -8.89
C LEU A 149 13.53 -3.50 -10.14
N GLN A 150 14.69 -2.96 -10.52
CA GLN A 150 15.43 -3.48 -11.71
C GLN A 150 15.76 -4.96 -11.58
N TRP A 151 16.05 -5.44 -10.35
CA TRP A 151 16.32 -6.86 -10.13
C TRP A 151 15.12 -7.77 -10.50
N LEU A 152 13.90 -7.26 -10.42
CA LEU A 152 12.72 -7.99 -10.90
C LEU A 152 12.76 -8.21 -12.42
N SER A 153 13.46 -7.37 -13.17
CA SER A 153 13.59 -7.49 -14.61
C SER A 153 14.86 -8.25 -15.05
N GLU A 154 15.91 -8.26 -14.24
CA GLU A 154 17.24 -8.71 -14.66
C GLU A 154 17.64 -10.10 -14.17
N GLN A 155 17.11 -10.58 -13.04
CA GLN A 155 17.66 -11.78 -12.38
C GLN A 155 16.68 -12.94 -12.18
N ALA A 156 15.47 -12.83 -12.64
CA ALA A 156 14.45 -13.75 -12.16
C ALA A 156 13.75 -14.49 -13.29
N GLU A 157 14.44 -15.40 -13.97
CA GLU A 157 13.77 -16.40 -14.84
C GLU A 157 12.63 -17.11 -14.09
N ASP A 158 12.77 -17.29 -12.77
CA ASP A 158 11.76 -17.90 -11.90
C ASP A 158 10.60 -16.96 -11.52
N VAL A 159 10.75 -15.64 -11.67
CA VAL A 159 9.75 -14.62 -11.24
C VAL A 159 9.09 -13.97 -12.45
N HIS A 160 9.72 -13.96 -13.61
CA HIS A 160 9.17 -13.37 -14.82
C HIS A 160 8.16 -14.26 -15.53
N PRO A 161 7.12 -13.64 -16.12
CA PRO A 161 6.72 -12.23 -16.06
C PRO A 161 5.99 -11.86 -14.76
N VAL A 162 6.15 -10.58 -14.35
CA VAL A 162 5.57 -10.02 -13.12
C VAL A 162 4.39 -9.10 -13.46
N LEU A 163 3.28 -9.25 -12.74
CA LEU A 163 2.16 -8.31 -12.80
C LEU A 163 2.16 -7.42 -11.55
N HIS A 164 2.21 -6.10 -11.71
CA HIS A 164 2.16 -5.13 -10.60
C HIS A 164 0.72 -4.72 -10.29
N VAL A 165 0.21 -5.15 -9.14
CA VAL A 165 -1.10 -4.78 -8.61
C VAL A 165 -0.97 -3.51 -7.77
N THR A 166 -1.48 -2.40 -8.29
CA THR A 166 -1.25 -1.06 -7.74
C THR A 166 -2.44 -0.14 -7.93
N ARG A 167 -2.39 1.02 -7.28
CA ARG A 167 -3.39 2.08 -7.45
C ARG A 167 -3.17 2.90 -8.73
N PRO A 168 -4.22 3.52 -9.29
CA PRO A 168 -4.09 4.40 -10.46
C PRO A 168 -3.16 5.60 -10.25
N SER A 169 -2.99 6.06 -9.00
CA SER A 169 -2.15 7.22 -8.65
C SER A 169 -0.65 6.91 -8.59
N VAL A 170 -0.27 5.64 -8.59
CA VAL A 170 1.14 5.24 -8.55
C VAL A 170 1.73 5.31 -9.95
N ALA A 171 2.92 5.92 -10.06
CA ALA A 171 3.64 6.01 -11.33
C ALA A 171 3.97 4.60 -11.87
N ALA A 172 3.96 4.47 -13.20
CA ALA A 172 4.36 3.21 -13.83
C ALA A 172 5.86 2.95 -13.61
N HIS A 173 6.19 1.75 -13.16
CA HIS A 173 7.57 1.27 -13.18
C HIS A 173 7.81 0.60 -14.54
N GLY A 174 8.31 1.35 -15.48
CA GLY A 174 8.64 1.16 -16.89
C GLY A 174 8.50 -0.20 -17.59
N VAL A 175 8.72 -1.31 -16.92
CA VAL A 175 8.85 -2.64 -17.56
C VAL A 175 7.75 -3.62 -17.09
N LEU A 176 7.01 -3.31 -16.04
CA LEU A 176 6.03 -4.23 -15.47
C LEU A 176 4.63 -4.00 -16.04
N ASP A 177 3.96 -5.08 -16.42
CA ASP A 177 2.53 -5.06 -16.72
C ASP A 177 1.75 -4.65 -15.46
N ARG A 178 0.65 -3.91 -15.66
CA ARG A 178 -0.07 -3.29 -14.54
C ARG A 178 -1.49 -3.80 -14.41
N CYS A 179 -1.85 -4.12 -13.16
CA CYS A 179 -3.21 -4.35 -12.73
C CYS A 179 -3.63 -3.21 -11.80
N LEU A 180 -4.53 -2.34 -12.25
CA LEU A 180 -4.99 -1.22 -11.45
C LEU A 180 -6.18 -1.62 -10.59
N ILE A 181 -6.06 -1.37 -9.28
CA ILE A 181 -7.14 -1.60 -8.32
C ILE A 181 -7.83 -0.29 -7.93
N GLY A 182 -9.16 -0.23 -8.10
CA GLY A 182 -9.99 0.94 -7.77
C GLY A 182 -10.98 0.65 -6.64
N ARG A 183 -10.51 0.63 -5.38
CA ARG A 183 -11.35 0.25 -4.23
C ARG A 183 -12.47 1.23 -3.89
N GLN A 184 -12.36 2.50 -4.26
CA GLN A 184 -13.29 3.56 -3.82
C GLN A 184 -14.08 4.20 -4.96
N ARG A 185 -13.98 3.74 -6.20
CA ARG A 185 -14.71 4.34 -7.32
C ARG A 185 -15.67 3.34 -7.94
N PRO A 186 -16.96 3.73 -8.14
CA PRO A 186 -17.82 2.96 -9.02
C PRO A 186 -17.15 2.88 -10.39
N ARG A 187 -17.24 1.74 -11.01
CA ARG A 187 -16.73 1.40 -12.33
C ARG A 187 -17.06 2.51 -13.34
N GLN A 188 -16.23 3.54 -13.47
CA GLN A 188 -16.23 4.33 -14.67
C GLN A 188 -15.38 3.56 -15.69
N PRO A 189 -15.90 3.27 -16.88
CA PRO A 189 -15.12 2.69 -17.96
C PRO A 189 -14.26 3.78 -18.59
N SER A 190 -13.37 4.37 -17.82
CA SER A 190 -12.26 5.15 -18.34
C SER A 190 -11.33 4.15 -19.00
N ARG A 191 -10.90 4.43 -20.24
CA ARG A 191 -9.84 3.67 -20.91
C ARG A 191 -8.67 3.54 -19.95
N CYS A 192 -8.58 2.40 -19.29
CA CYS A 192 -7.51 2.10 -18.35
C CYS A 192 -6.24 1.95 -19.18
N ALA A 193 -5.25 2.79 -18.95
CA ALA A 193 -3.92 2.65 -19.53
C ALA A 193 -3.13 1.56 -18.77
N ALA A 194 -3.74 0.40 -18.57
CA ALA A 194 -3.20 -0.74 -17.85
C ALA A 194 -3.74 -2.02 -18.48
N ASP A 195 -3.02 -3.11 -18.26
CA ASP A 195 -3.34 -4.42 -18.82
C ASP A 195 -4.58 -5.02 -18.17
N TYR A 196 -4.78 -4.73 -16.88
CA TYR A 196 -5.93 -5.17 -16.09
C TYR A 196 -6.47 -4.06 -15.21
N CYS A 197 -7.80 -4.11 -14.96
CA CYS A 197 -8.49 -3.24 -14.02
C CYS A 197 -9.42 -4.07 -13.14
N ILE A 198 -9.26 -3.92 -11.84
CA ILE A 198 -10.02 -4.63 -10.82
C ILE A 198 -10.62 -3.66 -9.79
N SER A 199 -11.67 -4.10 -9.13
CA SER A 199 -12.32 -3.35 -8.05
C SER A 199 -11.86 -3.80 -6.66
N SER A 200 -11.30 -5.01 -6.56
CA SER A 200 -10.90 -5.63 -5.30
C SER A 200 -9.92 -6.79 -5.55
N MET A 201 -9.25 -7.27 -4.53
CA MET A 201 -8.42 -8.47 -4.64
C MET A 201 -9.28 -9.73 -4.91
N ALA A 202 -10.51 -9.75 -4.43
CA ALA A 202 -11.47 -10.81 -4.77
C ALA A 202 -11.83 -10.81 -6.27
N ASP A 203 -11.88 -9.62 -6.90
CA ASP A 203 -12.10 -9.50 -8.35
C ASP A 203 -10.90 -10.09 -9.13
N LEU A 204 -9.66 -9.86 -8.67
CA LEU A 204 -8.48 -10.50 -9.26
C LEU A 204 -8.56 -12.02 -9.20
N VAL A 205 -8.95 -12.56 -8.05
CA VAL A 205 -9.18 -14.01 -7.89
C VAL A 205 -10.22 -14.53 -8.88
N ALA A 206 -11.36 -13.82 -9.00
CA ALA A 206 -12.43 -14.21 -9.93
C ALA A 206 -11.95 -14.19 -11.39
N GLN A 207 -11.21 -13.16 -11.81
CA GLN A 207 -10.65 -13.07 -13.15
C GLN A 207 -9.62 -14.18 -13.41
N HIS A 208 -8.78 -14.52 -12.43
CA HIS A 208 -7.86 -15.64 -12.55
C HIS A 208 -8.59 -16.96 -12.70
N GLN A 209 -9.61 -17.23 -11.89
CA GLN A 209 -10.42 -18.45 -12.01
C GLN A 209 -11.08 -18.59 -13.39
N LEU A 210 -11.54 -17.47 -13.96
CA LEU A 210 -12.09 -17.47 -15.32
C LEU A 210 -11.02 -17.76 -16.38
N SER A 211 -9.79 -17.28 -16.16
CA SER A 211 -8.65 -17.54 -17.06
C SER A 211 -8.22 -19.02 -17.06
N LEU A 212 -8.34 -19.71 -15.91
CA LEU A 212 -8.05 -21.16 -15.81
C LEU A 212 -9.05 -22.07 -16.55
N ARG A 213 -10.22 -21.54 -16.90
CA ARG A 213 -11.29 -22.31 -17.58
C ARG A 213 -11.24 -22.18 -19.11
N ARG A 214 -10.35 -21.35 -19.62
CA ARG A 214 -10.14 -21.13 -21.06
C ARG A 214 -9.02 -22.00 -21.58
#